data_b66afd684cda1dcc5fdf13a561664728
#
_entry.id   b66afd684cda1dcc5fdf13a561664728
#
_cell.length_a   1.000
_cell.length_b   1.000
_cell.length_c   1.000
_cell.angle_alpha   90.00
_cell.angle_beta   90.00
_cell.angle_gamma   90.00
#
_symmetry.space_group_name_H-M   'P 1'
#
loop_
_entity.id
_entity.type
_entity.pdbx_description
1 polymer ?
#
loop_
_entity_poly.entity_id
_entity_poly.type
_entity_poly.pdbx_seq_one_letter_code
_entity_poly.pdbx_strand_id
1 'polypeptide(L)'
;MKKIRKGQYGYRDANKKKRITYVALFAVTIAIVLVSRFFVPMEDIKNLMMITAILLVLPAANLASPLLVAWKYKTTPKEFYDAVKPYEDKFTVFYDLIITNTDLIMPVDSAVIHPTGIYLFCPNKSVDVKKAEKFINEILVGWKLDGNAKIMVEKKNYLNRLASLRDLTEEDDDGSVEYITKVILGLSM
;
A
#
# COMPACT_ATOMS: atom_id res chain seq x y z
N MET A 1 11.68 -10.59 15.09
CA MET A 1 10.40 -10.49 14.37
C MET A 1 10.68 -10.45 12.87
N LYS A 2 10.01 -11.31 12.09
CA LYS A 2 10.20 -11.35 10.61
C LYS A 2 9.67 -10.02 10.03
N LYS A 3 10.49 -9.33 9.25
CA LYS A 3 10.12 -8.06 8.63
C LYS A 3 9.10 -8.34 7.52
N ILE A 4 7.84 -7.93 7.73
CA ILE A 4 6.78 -8.07 6.71
C ILE A 4 7.06 -7.05 5.60
N ARG A 5 7.13 -7.54 4.35
CA ARG A 5 7.36 -6.72 3.17
C ARG A 5 6.03 -6.26 2.56
N LYS A 6 6.08 -5.21 1.76
CA LYS A 6 4.94 -4.72 0.98
C LYS A 6 4.37 -5.82 0.10
N GLY A 7 3.05 -5.98 0.11
CA GLY A 7 2.35 -7.05 -0.61
C GLY A 7 2.24 -8.37 0.15
N GLN A 8 2.82 -8.50 1.36
CA GLN A 8 2.61 -9.67 2.22
C GLN A 8 1.44 -9.47 3.16
N TYR A 9 0.78 -10.57 3.53
CA TYR A 9 -0.29 -10.56 4.52
C TYR A 9 0.15 -9.95 5.85
N GLY A 10 -0.66 -9.09 6.42
CA GLY A 10 -0.36 -8.34 7.66
C GLY A 10 0.41 -7.03 7.45
N TYR A 11 0.75 -6.69 6.19
CA TYR A 11 1.54 -5.49 5.88
C TYR A 11 0.85 -4.20 6.32
N ARG A 12 -0.47 -4.04 6.11
CA ARG A 12 -1.19 -2.81 6.47
C ARG A 12 -1.03 -2.47 7.94
N ASP A 13 -1.27 -3.43 8.83
CA ASP A 13 -1.18 -3.20 10.28
C ASP A 13 0.26 -3.05 10.76
N ALA A 14 1.19 -3.81 10.19
CA ALA A 14 2.62 -3.69 10.48
C ALA A 14 3.16 -2.31 10.07
N ASN A 15 2.80 -1.84 8.85
CA ASN A 15 3.22 -0.53 8.34
C ASN A 15 2.60 0.62 9.16
N LYS A 16 1.32 0.51 9.55
CA LYS A 16 0.70 1.47 10.47
C LYS A 16 1.46 1.60 11.77
N LYS A 17 1.70 0.47 12.46
CA LYS A 17 2.45 0.46 13.72
C LYS A 17 3.81 1.13 13.57
N LYS A 18 4.54 0.77 12.53
CA LYS A 18 5.85 1.35 12.23
C LYS A 18 5.77 2.87 12.02
N ARG A 19 4.82 3.35 11.22
CA ARG A 19 4.64 4.79 10.94
C ARG A 19 4.22 5.55 12.18
N ILE A 20 3.30 5.01 13.01
CA ILE A 20 2.92 5.60 14.30
C ILE A 20 4.15 5.78 15.19
N THR A 21 5.01 4.77 15.31
CA THR A 21 6.23 4.85 16.11
C THR A 21 7.15 5.98 15.63
N TYR A 22 7.35 6.11 14.31
CA TYR A 22 8.19 7.20 13.78
C TYR A 22 7.56 8.58 13.99
N VAL A 23 6.26 8.73 13.74
CA VAL A 23 5.55 10.01 13.97
C VAL A 23 5.63 10.40 15.46
N ALA A 24 5.43 9.44 16.37
CA ALA A 24 5.56 9.66 17.80
C ALA A 24 6.99 10.08 18.19
N LEU A 25 8.01 9.43 17.61
CA LEU A 25 9.41 9.79 17.85
C LEU A 25 9.71 11.23 17.41
N PHE A 26 9.26 11.64 16.20
CA PHE A 26 9.39 13.03 15.75
C PHE A 26 8.66 14.00 16.66
N ALA A 27 7.42 13.69 17.07
CA ALA A 27 6.64 14.53 17.97
C ALA A 27 7.37 14.74 19.32
N VAL A 28 7.92 13.68 19.90
CA VAL A 28 8.69 13.76 21.14
C VAL A 28 9.96 14.59 20.93
N THR A 29 10.70 14.40 19.82
CA THR A 29 11.89 15.19 19.51
C THR A 29 11.56 16.68 19.38
N ILE A 30 10.50 17.03 18.66
CA ILE A 30 10.03 18.41 18.52
C ILE A 30 9.69 18.99 19.89
N ALA A 31 8.96 18.24 20.74
CA ALA A 31 8.60 18.68 22.08
C ALA A 31 9.84 18.93 22.96
N ILE A 32 10.85 18.06 22.91
CA ILE A 32 12.12 18.23 23.63
C ILE A 32 12.83 19.53 23.18
N VAL A 33 12.93 19.77 21.88
CA VAL A 33 13.55 20.97 21.31
C VAL A 33 12.82 22.23 21.79
N LEU A 34 11.48 22.23 21.75
CA LEU A 34 10.67 23.37 22.19
C LEU A 34 10.77 23.63 23.69
N VAL A 35 10.77 22.56 24.52
CA VAL A 35 10.91 22.69 25.98
C VAL A 35 12.32 23.15 26.38
N SER A 36 13.36 22.60 25.74
CA SER A 36 14.74 23.02 26.04
C SER A 36 15.03 24.48 25.74
N ARG A 37 14.25 25.10 24.82
CA ARG A 37 14.32 26.55 24.57
C ARG A 37 14.10 27.42 25.82
N PHE A 38 13.29 26.97 26.78
CA PHE A 38 13.02 27.74 28.00
C PHE A 38 14.23 27.79 28.95
N PHE A 39 15.16 26.86 28.83
CA PHE A 39 16.35 26.76 29.69
C PHE A 39 17.58 27.44 29.09
N VAL A 40 17.54 27.88 27.83
CA VAL A 40 18.64 28.55 27.16
C VAL A 40 18.55 30.07 27.35
N PRO A 41 19.59 30.76 27.85
CA PRO A 41 19.52 32.21 28.04
C PRO A 41 19.75 33.02 26.76
N MET A 42 20.48 32.49 25.77
CA MET A 42 20.89 33.18 24.55
C MET A 42 19.79 33.22 23.49
N GLU A 43 19.36 34.40 23.05
CA GLU A 43 18.26 34.58 22.08
C GLU A 43 18.56 33.97 20.70
N ASP A 44 19.83 34.07 20.23
CA ASP A 44 20.21 33.47 18.94
C ASP A 44 20.03 31.96 18.94
N ILE A 45 20.38 31.30 20.03
CA ILE A 45 20.18 29.83 20.19
C ILE A 45 18.69 29.49 20.26
N LYS A 46 17.85 30.27 20.96
CA LYS A 46 16.40 30.08 20.99
C LYS A 46 15.78 30.17 19.60
N ASN A 47 16.24 31.11 18.77
CA ASN A 47 15.77 31.26 17.41
C ASN A 47 16.21 30.08 16.53
N LEU A 48 17.44 29.61 16.68
CA LEU A 48 17.93 28.42 15.99
C LEU A 48 17.13 27.16 16.36
N MET A 49 16.82 26.99 17.66
CA MET A 49 15.99 25.87 18.14
C MET A 49 14.57 25.91 17.56
N MET A 50 13.97 27.10 17.42
CA MET A 50 12.66 27.27 16.81
C MET A 50 12.68 26.87 15.32
N ILE A 51 13.69 27.34 14.58
CA ILE A 51 13.88 26.95 13.17
C ILE A 51 14.06 25.44 13.06
N THR A 52 14.85 24.85 13.92
CA THR A 52 15.07 23.38 13.95
C THR A 52 13.76 22.64 14.22
N ALA A 53 12.93 23.08 15.15
CA ALA A 53 11.64 22.47 15.42
C ALA A 53 10.70 22.53 14.20
N ILE A 54 10.64 23.67 13.50
CA ILE A 54 9.85 23.83 12.28
C ILE A 54 10.34 22.88 11.18
N LEU A 55 11.66 22.76 10.99
CA LEU A 55 12.24 21.86 10.00
C LEU A 55 11.91 20.37 10.27
N LEU A 56 11.82 19.99 11.56
CA LEU A 56 11.44 18.62 11.96
C LEU A 56 9.95 18.30 11.68
N VAL A 57 9.09 19.31 11.57
CA VAL A 57 7.66 19.11 11.24
C VAL A 57 7.48 18.56 9.82
N LEU A 58 8.32 18.97 8.85
CA LEU A 58 8.21 18.55 7.46
C LEU A 58 8.33 17.02 7.29
N PRO A 59 9.39 16.35 7.78
CA PRO A 59 9.48 14.90 7.69
C PRO A 59 8.41 14.20 8.53
N ALA A 60 7.99 14.77 9.66
CA ALA A 60 6.89 14.24 10.46
C ALA A 60 5.57 14.26 9.67
N ALA A 61 5.25 15.34 8.98
CA ALA A 61 4.05 15.47 8.14
C ALA A 61 4.07 14.47 6.97
N ASN A 62 5.21 14.29 6.31
CA ASN A 62 5.36 13.31 5.23
C ASN A 62 5.12 11.87 5.70
N LEU A 63 5.49 11.53 6.93
CA LEU A 63 5.21 10.22 7.53
C LEU A 63 3.76 10.09 7.99
N ALA A 64 3.15 11.17 8.48
CA ALA A 64 1.77 11.19 8.98
C ALA A 64 0.74 11.13 7.85
N SER A 65 0.99 11.77 6.71
CA SER A 65 0.03 11.85 5.60
C SER A 65 -0.45 10.47 5.11
N PRO A 66 0.43 9.50 4.74
CA PRO A 66 -0.03 8.18 4.35
C PRO A 66 -0.64 7.38 5.52
N LEU A 67 -0.26 7.69 6.78
CA LEU A 67 -0.86 7.08 7.95
C LEU A 67 -2.34 7.46 8.08
N LEU A 68 -2.67 8.75 7.88
CA LEU A 68 -4.04 9.23 7.92
C LEU A 68 -4.92 8.55 6.87
N VAL A 69 -4.42 8.39 5.65
CA VAL A 69 -5.13 7.67 4.58
C VAL A 69 -5.34 6.21 4.93
N ALA A 70 -4.30 5.52 5.42
CA ALA A 70 -4.36 4.10 5.76
C ALA A 70 -5.07 3.80 7.08
N TRP A 71 -5.38 4.83 7.90
CA TRP A 71 -5.87 4.65 9.27
C TRP A 71 -7.10 3.75 9.37
N LYS A 72 -8.09 4.00 8.51
CA LYS A 72 -9.36 3.27 8.50
C LYS A 72 -9.30 1.86 7.89
N TYR A 73 -8.24 1.54 7.14
CA TYR A 73 -8.12 0.24 6.48
C TYR A 73 -7.31 -0.72 7.34
N LYS A 74 -7.90 -1.86 7.70
CA LYS A 74 -7.28 -2.94 8.46
C LYS A 74 -6.66 -3.96 7.51
N THR A 75 -5.76 -4.80 8.04
CA THR A 75 -5.28 -5.99 7.35
C THR A 75 -6.45 -6.88 6.91
N THR A 76 -6.28 -7.52 5.77
CA THR A 76 -7.19 -8.51 5.18
C THR A 76 -7.65 -9.53 6.23
N PRO A 77 -8.96 -9.84 6.31
CA PRO A 77 -9.47 -10.85 7.22
C PRO A 77 -8.78 -12.20 7.01
N LYS A 78 -8.41 -12.86 8.12
CA LYS A 78 -7.69 -14.13 8.07
C LYS A 78 -8.44 -15.20 7.28
N GLU A 79 -9.76 -15.27 7.43
CA GLU A 79 -10.63 -16.21 6.71
C GLU A 79 -10.53 -16.05 5.18
N PHE A 80 -10.38 -14.80 4.71
CA PHE A 80 -10.20 -14.54 3.29
C PHE A 80 -8.77 -14.86 2.84
N TYR A 81 -7.77 -14.51 3.65
CA TYR A 81 -6.39 -14.89 3.40
C TYR A 81 -6.24 -16.41 3.26
N ASP A 82 -6.78 -17.19 4.20
CA ASP A 82 -6.72 -18.66 4.19
C ASP A 82 -7.43 -19.27 2.94
N ALA A 83 -8.46 -18.59 2.40
CA ALA A 83 -9.13 -18.99 1.17
C ALA A 83 -8.31 -18.69 -0.11
N VAL A 84 -7.47 -17.66 -0.10
CA VAL A 84 -6.62 -17.28 -1.25
C VAL A 84 -5.26 -17.95 -1.19
N LYS A 85 -4.76 -18.27 -0.01
CA LYS A 85 -3.43 -18.87 0.22
C LYS A 85 -3.09 -20.07 -0.69
N PRO A 86 -4.01 -21.02 -0.99
CA PRO A 86 -3.69 -22.15 -1.89
C PRO A 86 -3.30 -21.72 -3.31
N TYR A 87 -3.59 -20.49 -3.71
CA TYR A 87 -3.23 -19.95 -5.02
C TYR A 87 -1.83 -19.32 -5.05
N GLU A 88 -1.16 -19.13 -3.89
CA GLU A 88 0.21 -18.60 -3.83
C GLU A 88 1.23 -19.50 -4.51
N ASP A 89 0.98 -20.82 -4.53
CA ASP A 89 1.85 -21.81 -5.19
C ASP A 89 1.69 -21.80 -6.73
N LYS A 90 0.60 -21.19 -7.23
CA LYS A 90 0.21 -21.18 -8.64
C LYS A 90 0.43 -19.83 -9.30
N PHE A 91 0.27 -18.75 -8.56
CA PHE A 91 0.25 -17.38 -9.07
C PHE A 91 1.06 -16.44 -8.19
N THR A 92 1.48 -15.31 -8.75
CA THR A 92 2.02 -14.20 -7.97
C THR A 92 0.89 -13.48 -7.25
N VAL A 93 0.80 -13.67 -5.93
CA VAL A 93 -0.27 -13.11 -5.08
C VAL A 93 0.28 -12.06 -4.14
N PHE A 94 -0.40 -10.92 -4.06
CA PHE A 94 -0.12 -9.85 -3.11
C PHE A 94 -1.33 -9.59 -2.23
N TYR A 95 -1.06 -9.13 -1.01
CA TYR A 95 -2.07 -8.80 -0.01
C TYR A 95 -1.88 -7.39 0.53
N ASP A 96 -2.91 -6.87 1.16
CA ASP A 96 -2.85 -5.66 1.97
C ASP A 96 -2.35 -4.42 1.23
N LEU A 97 -2.62 -4.32 -0.07
CA LEU A 97 -2.26 -3.14 -0.84
C LEU A 97 -3.30 -2.02 -0.62
N ILE A 98 -2.84 -0.77 -0.67
CA ILE A 98 -3.70 0.41 -0.77
C ILE A 98 -3.23 1.19 -1.99
N ILE A 99 -3.94 1.05 -3.09
CA ILE A 99 -3.65 1.80 -4.33
C ILE A 99 -4.26 3.19 -4.20
N THR A 100 -3.44 4.20 -4.46
CA THR A 100 -3.85 5.60 -4.32
C THR A 100 -3.49 6.41 -5.54
N ASN A 101 -4.39 7.31 -5.90
CA ASN A 101 -4.18 8.39 -6.86
C ASN A 101 -4.82 9.66 -6.27
N THR A 102 -4.72 10.79 -6.96
CA THR A 102 -5.30 12.08 -6.55
C THR A 102 -6.76 11.94 -6.13
N ASP A 103 -7.55 11.15 -6.86
CA ASP A 103 -9.00 11.00 -6.68
C ASP A 103 -9.43 9.60 -6.25
N LEU A 104 -8.49 8.68 -6.05
CA LEU A 104 -8.79 7.28 -5.78
C LEU A 104 -8.02 6.78 -4.57
N ILE A 105 -8.73 6.19 -3.62
CA ILE A 105 -8.15 5.41 -2.53
C ILE A 105 -8.83 4.05 -2.54
N MET A 106 -8.11 3.04 -3.00
CA MET A 106 -8.63 1.68 -3.16
C MET A 106 -7.85 0.70 -2.28
N PRO A 107 -8.48 0.22 -1.18
CA PRO A 107 -7.91 -0.89 -0.40
C PRO A 107 -8.10 -2.20 -1.18
N VAL A 108 -7.01 -2.86 -1.50
CA VAL A 108 -6.98 -4.15 -2.19
C VAL A 108 -6.55 -5.22 -1.22
N ASP A 109 -7.45 -6.13 -0.89
CA ASP A 109 -7.18 -7.18 0.09
C ASP A 109 -6.36 -8.32 -0.52
N SER A 110 -6.53 -8.58 -1.82
CA SER A 110 -5.70 -9.49 -2.58
C SER A 110 -5.58 -9.02 -4.03
N ALA A 111 -4.39 -9.19 -4.59
CA ALA A 111 -4.10 -8.95 -6.00
C ALA A 111 -3.37 -10.16 -6.57
N VAL A 112 -3.90 -10.74 -7.63
CA VAL A 112 -3.28 -11.83 -8.37
C VAL A 112 -2.82 -11.32 -9.71
N ILE A 113 -1.54 -11.53 -10.02
CA ILE A 113 -0.95 -11.20 -11.31
C ILE A 113 -0.80 -12.48 -12.10
N HIS A 114 -1.38 -12.49 -13.29
CA HIS A 114 -1.37 -13.60 -14.23
C HIS A 114 -1.10 -13.04 -15.64
N PRO A 115 -0.49 -13.78 -16.58
CA PRO A 115 -0.25 -13.30 -17.96
C PRO A 115 -1.53 -12.84 -18.67
N THR A 116 -2.70 -13.40 -18.33
CA THR A 116 -3.99 -12.98 -18.92
C THR A 116 -4.56 -11.70 -18.30
N GLY A 117 -3.95 -11.13 -17.24
CA GLY A 117 -4.39 -9.91 -16.60
C GLY A 117 -4.17 -9.86 -15.10
N ILE A 118 -4.59 -8.76 -14.50
CA ILE A 118 -4.47 -8.50 -13.07
C ILE A 118 -5.85 -8.58 -12.43
N TYR A 119 -5.98 -9.41 -11.41
CA TYR A 119 -7.23 -9.62 -10.70
C TYR A 119 -7.12 -9.07 -9.28
N LEU A 120 -7.91 -8.04 -8.98
CA LEU A 120 -7.86 -7.29 -7.73
C LEU A 120 -9.15 -7.52 -6.94
N PHE A 121 -9.03 -7.86 -5.66
CA PHE A 121 -10.17 -7.93 -4.76
C PHE A 121 -10.23 -6.68 -3.88
N CYS A 122 -11.29 -5.89 -4.04
CA CYS A 122 -11.56 -4.70 -3.25
C CYS A 122 -12.94 -4.81 -2.57
N PRO A 123 -13.02 -5.12 -1.26
CA PRO A 123 -14.31 -5.28 -0.57
C PRO A 123 -15.03 -3.95 -0.35
N ASN A 124 -14.38 -2.82 -0.60
CA ASN A 124 -14.96 -1.50 -0.38
C ASN A 124 -15.90 -1.11 -1.53
N LYS A 125 -17.21 -1.23 -1.29
CA LYS A 125 -18.27 -0.90 -2.26
C LYS A 125 -18.35 0.58 -2.63
N SER A 126 -17.71 1.48 -1.89
CA SER A 126 -17.70 2.93 -2.20
C SER A 126 -16.66 3.29 -3.28
N VAL A 127 -15.83 2.35 -3.70
CA VAL A 127 -14.87 2.56 -4.79
C VAL A 127 -15.58 2.45 -6.13
N ASP A 128 -15.39 3.45 -6.99
CA ASP A 128 -15.83 3.38 -8.38
C ASP A 128 -14.91 2.41 -9.15
N VAL A 129 -15.41 1.18 -9.32
CA VAL A 129 -14.69 0.08 -9.98
C VAL A 129 -14.26 0.45 -11.38
N LYS A 130 -15.15 1.09 -12.18
CA LYS A 130 -14.85 1.46 -13.58
C LYS A 130 -13.73 2.50 -13.65
N LYS A 131 -13.79 3.51 -12.79
CA LYS A 131 -12.74 4.55 -12.70
C LYS A 131 -11.42 3.95 -12.26
N ALA A 132 -11.44 3.02 -11.30
CA ALA A 132 -10.25 2.36 -10.79
C ALA A 132 -9.62 1.40 -11.82
N GLU A 133 -10.41 0.59 -12.52
CA GLU A 133 -9.93 -0.27 -13.62
C GLU A 133 -9.31 0.56 -14.73
N LYS A 134 -9.99 1.63 -15.15
CA LYS A 134 -9.48 2.54 -16.18
C LYS A 134 -8.13 3.13 -15.78
N PHE A 135 -8.01 3.64 -14.55
CA PHE A 135 -6.77 4.21 -14.03
C PHE A 135 -5.60 3.20 -14.07
N ILE A 136 -5.82 1.97 -13.57
CA ILE A 136 -4.77 0.94 -13.57
C ILE A 136 -4.39 0.55 -14.99
N ASN A 137 -5.37 0.36 -15.88
CA ASN A 137 -5.13 0.01 -17.28
C ASN A 137 -4.38 1.10 -18.04
N GLU A 138 -4.70 2.38 -17.82
CA GLU A 138 -3.97 3.50 -18.42
C GLU A 138 -2.50 3.51 -17.99
N ILE A 139 -2.23 3.22 -16.73
CA ILE A 139 -0.84 3.12 -16.25
C ILE A 139 -0.12 1.93 -16.88
N LEU A 140 -0.73 0.76 -16.94
CA LEU A 140 -0.13 -0.41 -17.55
C LEU A 140 0.21 -0.16 -19.03
N VAL A 141 -0.72 0.40 -19.78
CA VAL A 141 -0.49 0.79 -21.19
C VAL A 141 0.63 1.82 -21.31
N GLY A 142 0.70 2.79 -20.39
CA GLY A 142 1.81 3.76 -20.34
C GLY A 142 3.18 3.10 -20.14
N TRP A 143 3.23 1.94 -19.49
CA TRP A 143 4.43 1.12 -19.33
C TRP A 143 4.60 0.06 -20.44
N LYS A 144 3.81 0.13 -21.52
CA LYS A 144 3.79 -0.84 -22.64
C LYS A 144 3.44 -2.27 -22.19
N LEU A 145 2.60 -2.38 -21.18
CA LEU A 145 2.05 -3.63 -20.66
C LEU A 145 0.58 -3.74 -21.07
N ASP A 146 0.07 -4.96 -21.16
CA ASP A 146 -1.34 -5.18 -21.47
C ASP A 146 -2.25 -4.63 -20.36
N GLY A 147 -3.15 -3.73 -20.71
CA GLY A 147 -4.12 -3.12 -19.82
C GLY A 147 -5.31 -4.05 -19.57
N ASN A 148 -5.13 -5.09 -18.77
CA ASN A 148 -6.20 -6.04 -18.44
C ASN A 148 -6.33 -6.22 -16.93
N ALA A 149 -6.58 -5.10 -16.22
CA ALA A 149 -6.90 -5.14 -14.79
C ALA A 149 -8.41 -5.27 -14.58
N LYS A 150 -8.81 -6.19 -13.70
CA LYS A 150 -10.19 -6.44 -13.29
C LYS A 150 -10.31 -6.35 -11.77
N ILE A 151 -11.27 -5.55 -11.33
CA ILE A 151 -11.53 -5.32 -9.90
C ILE A 151 -12.84 -6.00 -9.52
N MET A 152 -12.80 -6.82 -8.50
CA MET A 152 -13.95 -7.56 -7.98
C MET A 152 -14.25 -7.12 -6.56
N VAL A 153 -15.52 -6.83 -6.29
CA VAL A 153 -16.02 -6.43 -4.95
C VAL A 153 -16.64 -7.59 -4.18
N GLU A 154 -16.99 -8.67 -4.86
CA GLU A 154 -17.60 -9.85 -4.26
C GLU A 154 -16.59 -10.99 -4.12
N LYS A 155 -16.41 -11.49 -2.88
CA LYS A 155 -15.52 -12.60 -2.55
C LYS A 155 -15.75 -13.82 -3.43
N LYS A 156 -17.04 -14.19 -3.65
CA LYS A 156 -17.41 -15.36 -4.45
C LYS A 156 -16.92 -15.25 -5.89
N ASN A 157 -17.17 -14.10 -6.53
CA ASN A 157 -16.77 -13.85 -7.91
C ASN A 157 -15.26 -13.87 -8.06
N TYR A 158 -14.53 -13.28 -7.10
CA TYR A 158 -13.09 -13.29 -7.07
C TYR A 158 -12.51 -14.71 -6.97
N LEU A 159 -12.96 -15.51 -6.00
CA LEU A 159 -12.48 -16.87 -5.82
C LEU A 159 -12.83 -17.78 -7.00
N ASN A 160 -14.04 -17.62 -7.59
CA ASN A 160 -14.44 -18.35 -8.81
C ASN A 160 -13.52 -17.98 -9.98
N ARG A 161 -13.13 -16.70 -10.08
CA ARG A 161 -12.19 -16.27 -11.12
C ARG A 161 -10.81 -16.92 -10.92
N LEU A 162 -10.27 -16.92 -9.70
CA LEU A 162 -8.99 -17.57 -9.41
C LEU A 162 -9.02 -19.06 -9.72
N ALA A 163 -10.11 -19.76 -9.37
CA ALA A 163 -10.28 -21.17 -9.67
C ALA A 163 -10.39 -21.48 -11.18
N SER A 164 -10.79 -20.50 -11.98
CA SER A 164 -10.90 -20.64 -13.45
C SER A 164 -9.60 -20.28 -14.20
N LEU A 165 -8.60 -19.74 -13.51
CA LEU A 165 -7.31 -19.43 -14.14
C LEU A 165 -6.52 -20.72 -14.34
N ARG A 166 -5.86 -20.82 -15.50
CA ARG A 166 -4.94 -21.92 -15.79
C ARG A 166 -3.70 -21.76 -14.91
N ASP A 167 -3.18 -22.88 -14.42
CA ASP A 167 -1.93 -22.89 -13.68
C ASP A 167 -0.79 -22.36 -14.56
N LEU A 168 0.07 -21.51 -14.00
CA LEU A 168 1.23 -20.96 -14.71
C LEU A 168 2.25 -22.09 -14.94
N THR A 169 2.70 -22.21 -16.18
CA THR A 169 3.88 -22.98 -16.54
C THR A 169 5.06 -22.05 -16.74
N GLU A 170 6.30 -22.52 -16.60
CA GLU A 170 7.50 -21.70 -16.80
C GLU A 170 7.56 -21.08 -18.22
N GLU A 171 6.91 -21.73 -19.20
CA GLU A 171 6.83 -21.27 -20.58
C GLU A 171 5.82 -20.11 -20.79
N ASP A 172 4.88 -19.92 -19.87
CA ASP A 172 3.85 -18.87 -19.95
C ASP A 172 4.35 -17.50 -19.42
N ASP A 173 5.52 -17.45 -18.76
CA ASP A 173 6.09 -16.21 -18.21
C ASP A 173 7.02 -15.53 -19.22
N ASP A 174 6.48 -14.56 -19.95
CA ASP A 174 7.23 -13.67 -20.84
C ASP A 174 8.01 -12.55 -20.11
N GLY A 175 8.10 -12.63 -18.78
CA GLY A 175 8.68 -11.61 -17.91
C GLY A 175 7.73 -10.45 -17.58
N SER A 176 6.54 -10.41 -18.16
CA SER A 176 5.55 -9.34 -17.91
C SER A 176 5.09 -9.29 -16.44
N VAL A 177 4.97 -10.46 -15.80
CA VAL A 177 4.55 -10.61 -14.40
C VAL A 177 5.46 -9.82 -13.46
N GLU A 178 6.78 -9.84 -13.68
CA GLU A 178 7.73 -9.09 -12.85
C GLU A 178 7.56 -7.57 -13.02
N TYR A 179 7.38 -7.09 -14.26
CA TYR A 179 7.17 -5.67 -14.53
C TYR A 179 5.82 -5.18 -13.97
N ILE A 180 4.75 -5.92 -14.18
CA ILE A 180 3.43 -5.64 -13.61
C ILE A 180 3.51 -5.57 -12.09
N THR A 181 4.22 -6.51 -11.46
CA THR A 181 4.47 -6.53 -10.03
C THR A 181 5.10 -5.22 -9.54
N LYS A 182 6.16 -4.76 -10.21
CA LYS A 182 6.82 -3.49 -9.86
C LYS A 182 5.88 -2.30 -9.97
N VAL A 183 5.06 -2.26 -11.04
CA VAL A 183 4.07 -1.19 -11.24
C VAL A 183 3.01 -1.20 -10.14
N ILE A 184 2.37 -2.34 -9.88
CA ILE A 184 1.30 -2.46 -8.87
C ILE A 184 1.82 -2.16 -7.47
N LEU A 185 2.99 -2.67 -7.10
CA LEU A 185 3.63 -2.33 -5.83
C LEU A 185 4.03 -0.85 -5.78
N GLY A 186 4.45 -0.24 -6.88
CA GLY A 186 4.75 1.18 -6.97
C GLY A 186 3.53 2.07 -6.72
N LEU A 187 2.36 1.70 -7.23
CA LEU A 187 1.08 2.41 -7.04
C LEU A 187 0.51 2.30 -5.63
N SER A 188 0.95 1.31 -4.88
CA SER A 188 0.45 1.11 -3.51
C SER A 188 1.31 1.87 -2.49
N MET A 189 0.69 2.23 -1.33
CA MET A 189 1.37 2.88 -0.20
C MET A 189 2.09 1.88 0.70
#